data_27f7b991b6968bbf05ad0c838c4d794d
#
_entry.id   27f7b991b6968bbf05ad0c838c4d794d
#
_cell.length_a   1.000
_cell.length_b   1.000
_cell.length_c   1.000
_cell.angle_alpha   90.00
_cell.angle_beta   90.00
_cell.angle_gamma   90.00
#
_symmetry.space_group_name_H-M   'P 1'
#
loop_
_entity.id
_entity.type
_entity.pdbx_description
1 polymer ?
#
loop_
_entity_poly.entity_id
_entity_poly.type
_entity_poly.pdbx_seq_one_letter_code
_entity_poly.pdbx_strand_id
1 'polypeptide(L)'
;DLVLSHCPLSVLKYKEKGHEAHMINFEISNLKKSKNQKDIDVLFFGHLTPDRKEFLDYIVNEGISLKNVGHREHIVGLPQDELIKLISKSKIVLNLSKSRTIKSVKSYTSENTYKFLYQFKGRIIIAGLNGAACVSEYSPGQELVFTDDEVPTFFTKEECVKILKKLLNDNELLAKSTTSFNSKVENLFEDRKNFLPIFNAIEKIEKRKVKLFNIPYWYLRISTKNILLRNIKLPNIIKSIFQFHMIFSITKNSNIFIKLLVILESIINIFWYSLLFTLKSKK
;
A
#
# COMPACT_ATOMS: atom_id res chain seq x y z
N ASP A 1 14.98 16.98 -9.93
CA ASP A 1 14.32 15.67 -9.98
C ASP A 1 13.01 15.75 -9.18
N LEU A 2 11.94 15.12 -9.69
CA LEU A 2 10.66 15.03 -9.02
C LEU A 2 10.58 13.69 -8.25
N VAL A 3 10.23 13.75 -6.98
CA VAL A 3 10.05 12.59 -6.12
C VAL A 3 8.59 12.46 -5.70
N LEU A 4 8.01 11.30 -5.91
CA LEU A 4 6.65 10.96 -5.47
C LEU A 4 6.71 9.87 -4.42
N SER A 5 6.08 10.07 -3.28
CA SER A 5 6.09 9.10 -2.18
C SER A 5 4.77 9.06 -1.44
N HIS A 6 4.38 7.88 -0.97
CA HIS A 6 3.26 7.70 -0.03
C HIS A 6 3.62 8.07 1.41
N CYS A 7 4.91 8.17 1.72
CA CYS A 7 5.39 8.40 3.08
C CYS A 7 5.66 9.90 3.28
N PRO A 8 4.93 10.59 4.18
CA PRO A 8 5.13 12.01 4.45
C PRO A 8 6.55 12.34 4.89
N LEU A 9 7.15 11.49 5.74
CA LEU A 9 8.52 11.68 6.19
C LEU A 9 9.53 11.60 5.04
N SER A 10 9.33 10.69 4.08
CA SER A 10 10.18 10.62 2.88
C SER A 10 10.07 11.89 2.04
N VAL A 11 8.84 12.40 1.85
CA VAL A 11 8.62 13.67 1.14
C VAL A 11 9.37 14.80 1.81
N LEU A 12 9.26 14.93 3.14
CA LEU A 12 9.98 15.95 3.90
C LEU A 12 11.49 15.83 3.70
N LYS A 13 12.05 14.63 3.85
CA LYS A 13 13.50 14.38 3.71
C LYS A 13 14.05 14.69 2.31
N TYR A 14 13.26 14.42 1.28
CA TYR A 14 13.65 14.81 -0.08
C TYR A 14 13.59 16.32 -0.31
N LYS A 15 12.57 17.00 0.25
CA LYS A 15 12.49 18.47 0.22
C LYS A 15 13.67 19.13 0.95
N GLU A 16 14.06 18.62 2.12
CA GLU A 16 15.25 19.10 2.86
C GLU A 16 16.54 18.97 2.05
N LYS A 17 16.60 18.01 1.13
CA LYS A 17 17.75 17.83 0.20
C LYS A 17 17.63 18.65 -1.09
N GLY A 18 16.65 19.53 -1.21
CA GLY A 18 16.45 20.39 -2.38
C GLY A 18 15.74 19.72 -3.56
N HIS A 19 15.14 18.56 -3.36
CA HIS A 19 14.33 17.93 -4.40
C HIS A 19 12.87 18.43 -4.36
N GLU A 20 12.25 18.55 -5.52
CA GLU A 20 10.80 18.71 -5.58
C GLU A 20 10.14 17.39 -5.25
N ALA A 21 9.41 17.34 -4.12
CA ALA A 21 8.82 16.10 -3.62
C ALA A 21 7.36 16.30 -3.21
N HIS A 22 6.51 15.38 -3.61
CA HIS A 22 5.08 15.40 -3.32
C HIS A 22 4.60 14.09 -2.74
N MET A 23 3.68 14.20 -1.77
CA MET A 23 2.93 13.04 -1.31
C MET A 23 1.86 12.70 -2.33
N ILE A 24 1.74 11.42 -2.65
CA ILE A 24 0.75 10.90 -3.59
C ILE A 24 0.06 9.65 -3.02
N ASN A 25 -1.22 9.52 -3.28
CA ASN A 25 -1.95 8.29 -3.03
C ASN A 25 -2.65 7.84 -4.30
N PHE A 26 -2.29 6.66 -4.79
CA PHE A 26 -2.81 6.10 -6.05
C PHE A 26 -4.13 5.32 -5.87
N GLU A 27 -4.56 5.07 -4.62
CA GLU A 27 -5.71 4.21 -4.36
C GLU A 27 -7.05 4.94 -4.42
N ILE A 28 -7.07 6.21 -4.85
CA ILE A 28 -8.18 7.15 -4.64
C ILE A 28 -9.11 7.28 -5.85
N SER A 29 -8.67 6.92 -7.03
CA SER A 29 -9.20 7.45 -8.29
C SER A 29 -10.68 7.16 -8.61
N ASN A 30 -11.43 6.42 -7.79
CA ASN A 30 -12.84 6.10 -8.09
C ASN A 30 -13.76 5.98 -6.88
N LEU A 31 -13.39 6.54 -5.72
CA LEU A 31 -14.17 6.37 -4.50
C LEU A 31 -15.33 7.37 -4.46
N LYS A 32 -16.54 6.91 -4.73
CA LYS A 32 -17.76 7.70 -4.57
C LYS A 32 -18.20 7.65 -3.11
N LYS A 33 -18.39 8.83 -2.49
CA LYS A 33 -19.00 8.90 -1.14
C LYS A 33 -20.39 8.30 -1.15
N SER A 34 -20.60 7.33 -0.30
CA SER A 34 -21.90 6.78 -0.01
C SER A 34 -22.37 7.26 1.36
N LYS A 35 -23.51 7.95 1.42
CA LYS A 35 -24.16 8.33 2.69
C LYS A 35 -24.90 7.11 3.24
N ASN A 36 -24.16 6.11 3.74
CA ASN A 36 -24.75 4.94 4.37
C ASN A 36 -24.96 5.17 5.87
N GLN A 37 -25.95 4.50 6.43
CA GLN A 37 -26.10 4.39 7.87
C GLN A 37 -24.87 3.68 8.46
N LYS A 38 -24.35 4.20 9.57
CA LYS A 38 -23.18 3.66 10.26
C LYS A 38 -23.61 2.52 11.18
N ASP A 39 -23.54 1.28 10.69
CA ASP A 39 -23.93 0.05 11.39
C ASP A 39 -22.75 -0.81 11.86
N ILE A 40 -21.51 -0.42 11.53
CA ILE A 40 -20.28 -1.08 11.94
C ILE A 40 -19.51 -0.14 12.88
N ASP A 41 -19.26 -0.56 14.12
CA ASP A 41 -18.54 0.27 15.08
C ASP A 41 -17.07 0.43 14.66
N VAL A 42 -16.34 -0.67 14.53
CA VAL A 42 -14.94 -0.67 14.11
C VAL A 42 -14.73 -1.63 12.94
N LEU A 43 -14.06 -1.17 11.90
CA LEU A 43 -13.66 -1.99 10.74
C LEU A 43 -12.14 -2.12 10.68
N PHE A 44 -11.64 -3.34 10.52
CA PHE A 44 -10.27 -3.60 10.11
C PHE A 44 -10.26 -4.28 8.74
N PHE A 45 -9.36 -3.82 7.85
CA PHE A 45 -9.10 -4.44 6.55
C PHE A 45 -7.61 -4.42 6.20
N GLY A 46 -7.20 -5.26 5.28
CA GLY A 46 -5.82 -5.40 4.83
C GLY A 46 -5.20 -6.74 5.23
N HIS A 47 -3.89 -6.86 5.13
CA HIS A 47 -3.22 -8.13 5.39
C HIS A 47 -3.28 -8.50 6.89
N LEU A 48 -3.84 -9.68 7.19
CA LEU A 48 -4.00 -10.20 8.55
C LEU A 48 -2.82 -11.11 8.92
N THR A 49 -1.86 -10.56 9.62
CA THR A 49 -0.73 -11.31 10.20
C THR A 49 -1.10 -11.86 11.58
N PRO A 50 -0.34 -12.86 12.12
CA PRO A 50 -0.64 -13.41 13.45
C PRO A 50 -0.66 -12.37 14.56
N ASP A 51 0.30 -11.45 14.58
CA ASP A 51 0.39 -10.34 15.53
C ASP A 51 -0.78 -9.36 15.41
N ARG A 52 -1.25 -9.09 14.18
CA ARG A 52 -2.47 -8.29 13.97
C ARG A 52 -3.72 -9.02 14.44
N LYS A 53 -3.79 -10.33 14.19
CA LYS A 53 -4.92 -11.13 14.68
C LYS A 53 -5.01 -11.07 16.21
N GLU A 54 -3.88 -11.29 16.89
CA GLU A 54 -3.81 -11.18 18.36
C GLU A 54 -4.25 -9.80 18.85
N PHE A 55 -3.83 -8.73 18.17
CA PHE A 55 -4.23 -7.36 18.48
C PHE A 55 -5.75 -7.16 18.33
N LEU A 56 -6.33 -7.65 17.25
CA LEU A 56 -7.77 -7.53 17.00
C LEU A 56 -8.59 -8.39 17.97
N ASP A 57 -8.13 -9.59 18.29
CA ASP A 57 -8.75 -10.47 19.30
C ASP A 57 -8.75 -9.78 20.69
N TYR A 58 -7.68 -9.08 21.04
CA TYR A 58 -7.64 -8.29 22.27
C TYR A 58 -8.71 -7.18 22.31
N ILE A 59 -8.90 -6.43 21.21
CA ILE A 59 -9.93 -5.39 21.10
C ILE A 59 -11.33 -5.98 21.29
N VAL A 60 -11.60 -7.15 20.68
CA VAL A 60 -12.89 -7.84 20.80
C VAL A 60 -13.11 -8.32 22.24
N ASN A 61 -12.10 -8.87 22.89
CA ASN A 61 -12.16 -9.32 24.30
C ASN A 61 -12.42 -8.15 25.26
N GLU A 62 -12.03 -6.94 24.91
CA GLU A 62 -12.34 -5.71 25.65
C GLU A 62 -13.76 -5.18 25.40
N GLY A 63 -14.61 -5.95 24.68
CA GLY A 63 -16.02 -5.66 24.46
C GLY A 63 -16.31 -4.68 23.31
N ILE A 64 -15.35 -4.43 22.41
CA ILE A 64 -15.58 -3.58 21.24
C ILE A 64 -16.04 -4.43 20.06
N SER A 65 -17.16 -4.02 19.44
CA SER A 65 -17.66 -4.64 18.20
C SER A 65 -16.73 -4.31 17.04
N LEU A 66 -16.01 -5.33 16.51
CA LEU A 66 -15.04 -5.18 15.45
C LEU A 66 -15.34 -6.12 14.27
N LYS A 67 -15.57 -5.55 13.09
CA LYS A 67 -15.66 -6.29 11.84
C LYS A 67 -14.27 -6.42 11.21
N ASN A 68 -13.79 -7.66 11.12
CA ASN A 68 -12.50 -7.96 10.51
C ASN A 68 -12.71 -8.54 9.11
N VAL A 69 -12.28 -7.83 8.07
CA VAL A 69 -12.25 -8.28 6.67
C VAL A 69 -10.82 -8.36 6.13
N GLY A 70 -9.85 -8.55 7.04
CA GLY A 70 -8.47 -8.79 6.67
C GLY A 70 -8.29 -10.11 5.93
N HIS A 71 -7.36 -10.13 4.98
CA HIS A 71 -7.03 -11.32 4.20
C HIS A 71 -5.67 -11.90 4.65
N ARG A 72 -5.55 -13.22 4.58
CA ARG A 72 -4.29 -13.95 4.79
C ARG A 72 -3.49 -14.02 3.49
N GLU A 73 -2.20 -14.36 3.60
CA GLU A 73 -1.38 -14.67 2.41
C GLU A 73 -2.11 -15.68 1.51
N HIS A 74 -2.14 -15.40 0.20
CA HIS A 74 -2.79 -16.21 -0.84
C HIS A 74 -4.33 -16.19 -0.90
N ILE A 75 -5.00 -15.43 -0.04
CA ILE A 75 -6.45 -15.21 -0.17
C ILE A 75 -6.66 -13.84 -0.83
N VAL A 76 -7.46 -13.81 -1.89
CA VAL A 76 -7.86 -12.56 -2.55
C VAL A 76 -8.70 -11.75 -1.55
N GLY A 77 -8.36 -10.48 -1.37
CA GLY A 77 -9.15 -9.56 -0.56
C GLY A 77 -10.54 -9.33 -1.17
N LEU A 78 -11.40 -8.63 -0.44
CA LEU A 78 -12.69 -8.20 -0.95
C LEU A 78 -12.54 -7.37 -2.23
N PRO A 79 -13.50 -7.47 -3.18
CA PRO A 79 -13.61 -6.51 -4.28
C PRO A 79 -13.62 -5.07 -3.75
N GLN A 80 -13.02 -4.16 -4.50
CA GLN A 80 -12.86 -2.77 -4.06
C GLN A 80 -14.19 -2.10 -3.72
N ASP A 81 -15.23 -2.32 -4.52
CA ASP A 81 -16.56 -1.73 -4.31
C ASP A 81 -17.21 -2.24 -3.01
N GLU A 82 -17.04 -3.51 -2.70
CA GLU A 82 -17.55 -4.10 -1.44
C GLU A 82 -16.79 -3.54 -0.23
N LEU A 83 -15.48 -3.37 -0.34
CA LEU A 83 -14.66 -2.77 0.71
C LEU A 83 -15.08 -1.32 0.97
N ILE A 84 -15.26 -0.52 -0.08
CA ILE A 84 -15.74 0.86 0.01
C ILE A 84 -17.10 0.92 0.72
N LYS A 85 -18.03 0.04 0.36
CA LYS A 85 -19.34 -0.06 1.00
C LYS A 85 -19.23 -0.38 2.50
N LEU A 86 -18.31 -1.26 2.89
CA LEU A 86 -18.07 -1.55 4.30
C LEU A 86 -17.47 -0.37 5.04
N ILE A 87 -16.49 0.31 4.45
CA ILE A 87 -15.88 1.51 5.04
C ILE A 87 -16.94 2.60 5.24
N SER A 88 -17.78 2.86 4.24
CA SER A 88 -18.82 3.88 4.32
C SER A 88 -19.89 3.60 5.38
N LYS A 89 -20.08 2.33 5.76
CA LYS A 89 -20.96 1.86 6.85
C LYS A 89 -20.26 1.83 8.22
N SER A 90 -18.97 2.05 8.26
CA SER A 90 -18.21 1.97 9.51
C SER A 90 -18.12 3.33 10.19
N LYS A 91 -18.23 3.35 11.53
CA LYS A 91 -17.97 4.53 12.34
C LYS A 91 -16.48 4.83 12.34
N ILE A 92 -15.65 3.82 12.63
CA ILE A 92 -14.20 3.92 12.77
C ILE A 92 -13.52 2.85 11.92
N VAL A 93 -12.48 3.25 11.19
CA VAL A 93 -11.52 2.33 10.57
C VAL A 93 -10.28 2.26 11.47
N LEU A 94 -9.89 1.05 11.84
CA LEU A 94 -8.65 0.79 12.58
C LEU A 94 -7.48 0.61 11.61
N ASN A 95 -6.45 1.44 11.77
CA ASN A 95 -5.20 1.29 11.03
C ASN A 95 -4.10 0.72 11.91
N LEU A 96 -3.51 -0.41 11.48
CA LEU A 96 -2.29 -0.96 12.05
C LEU A 96 -1.12 -0.68 11.11
N SER A 97 -0.21 0.17 11.54
CA SER A 97 0.87 0.73 10.73
C SER A 97 2.08 -0.19 10.62
N LYS A 98 2.32 -1.05 11.63
CA LYS A 98 3.43 -2.00 11.63
C LYS A 98 3.38 -2.93 10.43
N SER A 99 4.52 -3.08 9.75
CA SER A 99 4.55 -3.54 8.36
C SER A 99 4.19 -5.01 8.19
N ARG A 100 5.00 -5.94 8.64
CA ARG A 100 4.85 -7.39 8.40
C ARG A 100 5.35 -8.17 9.60
N THR A 101 5.07 -9.47 9.65
CA THR A 101 5.68 -10.35 10.65
C THR A 101 7.19 -10.42 10.46
N ILE A 102 7.91 -10.66 11.56
CA ILE A 102 9.36 -10.83 11.52
C ILE A 102 9.80 -11.90 10.53
N LYS A 103 9.01 -12.96 10.35
CA LYS A 103 9.30 -14.05 9.39
C LYS A 103 9.37 -13.56 7.95
N SER A 104 8.50 -12.61 7.57
CA SER A 104 8.45 -12.09 6.20
C SER A 104 9.50 -11.03 5.90
N VAL A 105 10.10 -10.42 6.92
CA VAL A 105 11.12 -9.36 6.75
C VAL A 105 12.53 -9.80 7.16
N LYS A 106 12.67 -10.97 7.77
CA LYS A 106 13.95 -11.49 8.30
C LYS A 106 15.06 -11.59 7.25
N SER A 107 14.69 -11.72 5.97
CA SER A 107 15.66 -11.80 4.88
C SER A 107 16.34 -10.49 4.52
N TYR A 108 15.78 -9.33 4.93
CA TYR A 108 16.29 -8.02 4.55
C TYR A 108 16.34 -6.99 5.69
N THR A 109 15.94 -7.38 6.89
CA THR A 109 16.08 -6.52 8.08
C THR A 109 16.36 -7.36 9.33
N SER A 110 17.06 -6.75 10.28
CA SER A 110 17.29 -7.37 11.59
C SER A 110 16.01 -7.36 12.44
N GLU A 111 15.94 -8.23 13.44
CA GLU A 111 14.83 -8.26 14.38
C GLU A 111 14.67 -6.93 15.13
N ASN A 112 15.79 -6.29 15.50
CA ASN A 112 15.78 -4.99 16.16
C ASN A 112 15.21 -3.89 15.26
N THR A 113 15.57 -3.87 13.96
CA THR A 113 15.01 -2.92 12.99
C THR A 113 13.52 -3.16 12.79
N TYR A 114 13.08 -4.43 12.74
CA TYR A 114 11.67 -4.77 12.57
C TYR A 114 10.79 -4.24 13.70
N LYS A 115 11.27 -4.19 14.93
CA LYS A 115 10.51 -3.64 16.07
C LYS A 115 10.06 -2.20 15.83
N PHE A 116 10.82 -1.44 15.03
CA PHE A 116 10.56 -0.03 14.71
C PHE A 116 10.07 0.20 13.27
N LEU A 117 9.74 -0.88 12.53
CA LEU A 117 9.32 -0.77 11.13
C LEU A 117 7.82 -0.43 11.04
N TYR A 118 7.50 0.82 11.28
CA TYR A 118 6.17 1.40 11.09
C TYR A 118 6.10 2.12 9.76
N GLN A 119 4.94 2.10 9.11
CA GLN A 119 4.74 2.71 7.80
C GLN A 119 3.42 3.48 7.77
N PHE A 120 3.46 4.68 7.24
CA PHE A 120 2.24 5.37 6.87
C PHE A 120 1.47 4.55 5.83
N LYS A 121 0.20 4.27 6.08
CA LYS A 121 -0.63 3.42 5.21
C LYS A 121 -1.71 4.22 4.50
N GLY A 122 -1.91 3.97 3.22
CA GLY A 122 -3.01 4.54 2.43
C GLY A 122 -4.41 4.26 3.00
N ARG A 123 -4.54 3.27 3.89
CA ARG A 123 -5.78 2.94 4.60
C ARG A 123 -6.35 4.13 5.36
N ILE A 124 -5.51 4.98 5.94
CA ILE A 124 -5.94 6.21 6.61
C ILE A 124 -6.70 7.10 5.62
N ILE A 125 -6.11 7.34 4.46
CA ILE A 125 -6.71 8.21 3.43
C ILE A 125 -7.99 7.60 2.87
N ILE A 126 -7.99 6.29 2.61
CA ILE A 126 -9.17 5.56 2.12
C ILE A 126 -10.33 5.68 3.13
N ALA A 127 -10.07 5.59 4.44
CA ALA A 127 -11.07 5.77 5.48
C ALA A 127 -11.73 7.16 5.38
N GLY A 128 -10.93 8.23 5.33
CA GLY A 128 -11.41 9.60 5.26
C GLY A 128 -12.21 9.89 3.99
N LEU A 129 -11.75 9.43 2.83
CA LEU A 129 -12.46 9.62 1.56
C LEU A 129 -13.82 8.91 1.51
N ASN A 130 -14.01 7.87 2.34
CA ASN A 130 -15.26 7.12 2.42
C ASN A 130 -16.09 7.46 3.66
N GLY A 131 -15.77 8.55 4.35
CA GLY A 131 -16.60 9.11 5.41
C GLY A 131 -16.51 8.36 6.75
N ALA A 132 -15.49 7.56 7.01
CA ALA A 132 -15.22 6.95 8.31
C ALA A 132 -14.18 7.77 9.10
N ALA A 133 -14.28 7.76 10.44
CA ALA A 133 -13.16 8.17 11.28
C ALA A 133 -12.01 7.16 11.15
N CYS A 134 -10.80 7.56 11.52
CA CYS A 134 -9.65 6.64 11.56
C CYS A 134 -8.97 6.73 12.92
N VAL A 135 -8.72 5.58 13.54
CA VAL A 135 -7.84 5.44 14.70
C VAL A 135 -6.60 4.67 14.24
N SER A 136 -5.43 5.24 14.43
CA SER A 136 -4.20 4.72 13.81
C SER A 136 -3.15 4.33 14.85
N GLU A 137 -2.56 3.15 14.67
CA GLU A 137 -1.25 2.89 15.26
C GLU A 137 -0.25 3.92 14.73
N TYR A 138 0.63 4.43 15.60
CA TYR A 138 1.64 5.41 15.23
C TYR A 138 2.44 5.00 13.99
N SER A 139 2.73 5.97 13.15
CA SER A 139 3.69 5.82 12.06
C SER A 139 4.47 7.13 11.87
N PRO A 140 5.80 7.06 11.69
CA PRO A 140 6.64 8.24 11.53
C PRO A 140 6.16 9.12 10.37
N GLY A 141 5.98 10.41 10.64
CA GLY A 141 5.53 11.40 9.68
C GLY A 141 4.00 11.53 9.57
N GLN A 142 3.21 10.75 10.30
CA GLN A 142 1.75 10.92 10.33
C GLN A 142 1.36 12.31 10.84
N GLU A 143 2.09 12.80 11.84
CA GLU A 143 1.96 14.13 12.45
C GLU A 143 2.23 15.29 11.48
N LEU A 144 2.92 15.05 10.37
CA LEU A 144 3.12 16.04 9.31
C LEU A 144 1.87 16.27 8.46
N VAL A 145 0.89 15.35 8.56
CA VAL A 145 -0.33 15.37 7.73
C VAL A 145 -1.56 15.57 8.58
N PHE A 146 -1.67 14.86 9.70
CA PHE A 146 -2.85 14.83 10.56
C PHE A 146 -2.52 15.17 12.00
N THR A 147 -3.44 15.90 12.65
CA THR A 147 -3.42 16.10 14.10
C THR A 147 -4.05 14.90 14.82
N ASP A 148 -3.84 14.79 16.14
CA ASP A 148 -4.48 13.74 16.96
C ASP A 148 -6.01 13.91 17.04
N ASP A 149 -6.56 15.11 16.85
CA ASP A 149 -8.00 15.34 16.77
C ASP A 149 -8.59 14.81 15.45
N GLU A 150 -7.80 14.80 14.36
CA GLU A 150 -8.21 14.30 13.06
C GLU A 150 -8.02 12.77 12.97
N VAL A 151 -6.85 12.27 13.42
CA VAL A 151 -6.51 10.84 13.42
C VAL A 151 -5.88 10.48 14.77
N PRO A 152 -6.69 10.13 15.78
CA PRO A 152 -6.18 9.71 17.07
C PRO A 152 -5.18 8.57 16.96
N THR A 153 -4.02 8.76 17.60
CA THR A 153 -2.86 7.89 17.45
C THR A 153 -2.60 7.11 18.73
N PHE A 154 -2.24 5.84 18.60
CA PHE A 154 -1.89 4.96 19.71
C PHE A 154 -0.56 4.24 19.47
N PHE A 155 0.12 3.84 20.56
CA PHE A 155 1.34 3.05 20.55
C PHE A 155 1.11 1.64 21.12
N THR A 156 0.13 1.48 21.99
CA THR A 156 -0.19 0.20 22.65
C THR A 156 -1.63 -0.24 22.39
N LYS A 157 -1.91 -1.52 22.60
CA LYS A 157 -3.27 -2.06 22.43
C LYS A 157 -4.24 -1.50 23.49
N GLU A 158 -3.74 -1.20 24.69
CA GLU A 158 -4.51 -0.58 25.77
C GLU A 158 -4.93 0.85 25.42
N GLU A 159 -4.01 1.66 24.87
CA GLU A 159 -4.31 3.00 24.36
C GLU A 159 -5.33 2.96 23.24
N CYS A 160 -5.19 2.00 22.30
CA CYS A 160 -6.14 1.79 21.22
C CYS A 160 -7.55 1.56 21.76
N VAL A 161 -7.71 0.63 22.71
CA VAL A 161 -9.01 0.33 23.34
C VAL A 161 -9.59 1.57 24.03
N LYS A 162 -8.76 2.30 24.77
CA LYS A 162 -9.20 3.54 25.45
C LYS A 162 -9.72 4.59 24.45
N ILE A 163 -9.01 4.80 23.34
CA ILE A 163 -9.42 5.73 22.29
C ILE A 163 -10.71 5.26 21.63
N LEU A 164 -10.81 3.98 21.25
CA LEU A 164 -12.01 3.43 20.61
C LEU A 164 -13.22 3.54 21.52
N LYS A 165 -13.11 3.16 22.81
CA LYS A 165 -14.21 3.29 23.78
C LYS A 165 -14.63 4.76 23.97
N LYS A 166 -13.68 5.71 24.03
CA LYS A 166 -13.97 7.14 24.12
C LYS A 166 -14.79 7.64 22.92
N LEU A 167 -14.36 7.32 21.69
CA LEU A 167 -15.01 7.75 20.47
C LEU A 167 -16.39 7.09 20.27
N LEU A 168 -16.53 5.81 20.62
CA LEU A 168 -17.79 5.09 20.45
C LEU A 168 -18.86 5.49 21.47
N ASN A 169 -18.44 5.94 22.66
CA ASN A 169 -19.36 6.39 23.73
C ASN A 169 -19.72 7.88 23.62
N ASP A 170 -19.01 8.67 22.80
CA ASP A 170 -19.24 10.10 22.60
C ASP A 170 -19.50 10.39 21.12
N ASN A 171 -20.77 10.46 20.77
CA ASN A 171 -21.20 10.68 19.39
C ASN A 171 -20.80 12.08 18.86
N GLU A 172 -20.73 13.11 19.71
CA GLU A 172 -20.34 14.46 19.30
C GLU A 172 -18.84 14.51 18.98
N LEU A 173 -18.03 13.92 19.86
CA LEU A 173 -16.60 13.80 19.64
C LEU A 173 -16.29 12.98 18.35
N LEU A 174 -16.97 11.85 18.16
CA LEU A 174 -16.82 11.04 16.96
C LEU A 174 -17.22 11.82 15.70
N ALA A 175 -18.34 12.52 15.72
CA ALA A 175 -18.79 13.33 14.58
C ALA A 175 -17.83 14.46 14.25
N LYS A 176 -17.32 15.17 15.27
CA LYS A 176 -16.34 16.24 15.13
C LYS A 176 -15.04 15.72 14.51
N SER A 177 -14.46 14.66 15.08
CA SER A 177 -13.23 14.04 14.59
C SER A 177 -13.43 13.55 13.14
N THR A 178 -14.54 12.85 12.85
CA THR A 178 -14.85 12.34 11.51
C THR A 178 -14.95 13.50 10.50
N THR A 179 -15.64 14.57 10.81
CA THR A 179 -15.83 15.72 9.90
C THR A 179 -14.52 16.41 9.62
N SER A 180 -13.74 16.72 10.66
CA SER A 180 -12.42 17.35 10.52
C SER A 180 -11.48 16.50 9.68
N PHE A 181 -11.37 15.22 9.99
CA PHE A 181 -10.54 14.28 9.26
C PHE A 181 -10.94 14.14 7.79
N ASN A 182 -12.24 13.95 7.50
CA ASN A 182 -12.73 13.79 6.14
C ASN A 182 -12.48 15.04 5.30
N SER A 183 -12.75 16.23 5.85
CA SER A 183 -12.47 17.49 5.18
C SER A 183 -10.98 17.65 4.89
N LYS A 184 -10.11 17.26 5.81
CA LYS A 184 -8.66 17.29 5.62
C LYS A 184 -8.22 16.37 4.48
N VAL A 185 -8.71 15.13 4.51
CA VAL A 185 -8.37 14.13 3.47
C VAL A 185 -8.86 14.57 2.09
N GLU A 186 -10.09 15.10 1.98
CA GLU A 186 -10.60 15.64 0.73
C GLU A 186 -9.77 16.80 0.20
N ASN A 187 -9.38 17.71 1.09
CA ASN A 187 -8.56 18.88 0.72
C ASN A 187 -7.17 18.49 0.21
N LEU A 188 -6.60 17.39 0.69
CA LEU A 188 -5.26 16.96 0.33
C LEU A 188 -5.22 15.94 -0.81
N PHE A 189 -6.23 15.06 -0.89
CA PHE A 189 -6.16 13.83 -1.69
C PHE A 189 -7.34 13.62 -2.65
N GLU A 190 -8.26 14.59 -2.79
CA GLU A 190 -9.21 14.58 -3.90
C GLU A 190 -8.45 14.58 -5.23
N ASP A 191 -8.89 13.79 -6.20
CA ASP A 191 -8.15 13.48 -7.44
C ASP A 191 -7.42 14.68 -8.07
N ARG A 192 -8.13 15.79 -8.29
CA ARG A 192 -7.53 16.98 -8.90
C ARG A 192 -6.46 17.64 -8.02
N LYS A 193 -6.70 17.70 -6.71
CA LYS A 193 -5.79 18.34 -5.75
C LYS A 193 -4.56 17.49 -5.49
N ASN A 194 -4.73 16.17 -5.53
CA ASN A 194 -3.63 15.22 -5.37
C ASN A 194 -2.65 15.24 -6.55
N PHE A 195 -3.14 15.38 -7.77
CA PHE A 195 -2.33 15.30 -8.98
C PHE A 195 -1.89 16.66 -9.52
N LEU A 196 -2.62 17.74 -9.27
CA LEU A 196 -2.30 19.07 -9.81
C LEU A 196 -0.87 19.55 -9.48
N PRO A 197 -0.37 19.43 -8.22
CA PRO A 197 1.01 19.79 -7.92
C PRO A 197 2.02 18.98 -8.73
N ILE A 198 1.72 17.72 -9.00
CA ILE A 198 2.58 16.82 -9.77
C ILE A 198 2.62 17.22 -11.24
N PHE A 199 1.47 17.52 -11.84
CA PHE A 199 1.42 18.02 -13.23
C PHE A 199 2.18 19.34 -13.37
N ASN A 200 1.98 20.29 -12.46
CA ASN A 200 2.70 21.55 -12.44
C ASN A 200 4.22 21.36 -12.30
N ALA A 201 4.65 20.37 -11.51
CA ALA A 201 6.05 20.03 -11.35
C ALA A 201 6.62 19.41 -12.65
N ILE A 202 5.88 18.51 -13.27
CA ILE A 202 6.29 17.86 -14.53
C ILE A 202 6.44 18.91 -15.65
N GLU A 203 5.54 19.89 -15.73
CA GLU A 203 5.61 20.96 -16.73
C GLU A 203 6.87 21.84 -16.59
N LYS A 204 7.33 22.03 -15.36
CA LYS A 204 8.55 22.81 -15.04
C LYS A 204 9.83 22.01 -15.28
N ILE A 205 9.77 20.69 -15.37
CA ILE A 205 10.95 19.86 -15.61
C ILE A 205 11.34 20.07 -17.09
N GLU A 206 12.46 20.78 -17.31
CA GLU A 206 13.09 20.83 -18.62
C GLU A 206 13.26 19.40 -19.13
N LYS A 207 12.85 19.17 -20.38
CA LYS A 207 13.08 17.89 -21.07
C LYS A 207 14.58 17.69 -21.23
N ARG A 208 15.27 17.33 -20.15
CA ARG A 208 16.64 16.88 -20.24
C ARG A 208 16.64 15.70 -21.21
N LYS A 209 17.48 15.76 -22.24
CA LYS A 209 17.81 14.57 -23.02
C LYS A 209 18.32 13.55 -22.02
N VAL A 210 17.43 12.65 -21.58
CA VAL A 210 17.81 11.57 -20.69
C VAL A 210 18.89 10.82 -21.42
N LYS A 211 20.14 10.96 -20.99
CA LYS A 211 21.16 9.98 -21.36
C LYS A 211 20.57 8.67 -20.88
N LEU A 212 20.15 7.84 -21.82
CA LEU A 212 19.60 6.52 -21.52
C LEU A 212 20.56 5.85 -20.57
N PHE A 213 20.18 5.76 -19.29
CA PHE A 213 20.97 5.05 -18.32
C PHE A 213 21.10 3.64 -18.88
N ASN A 214 22.32 3.17 -19.04
CA ASN A 214 22.57 1.76 -19.29
C ASN A 214 21.98 1.02 -18.08
N ILE A 215 20.78 0.53 -18.24
CA ILE A 215 20.10 -0.21 -17.16
C ILE A 215 21.02 -1.38 -16.81
N PRO A 216 21.52 -1.49 -15.56
CA PRO A 216 22.44 -2.54 -15.21
C PRO A 216 21.85 -3.92 -15.50
N TYR A 217 22.65 -4.83 -16.04
CA TYR A 217 22.23 -6.21 -16.37
C TYR A 217 21.54 -6.93 -15.20
N TRP A 218 22.03 -6.76 -13.98
CA TRP A 218 21.44 -7.36 -12.79
C TRP A 218 20.00 -6.88 -12.52
N TYR A 219 19.70 -5.61 -12.80
CA TYR A 219 18.34 -5.06 -12.64
C TYR A 219 17.38 -5.63 -13.67
N LEU A 220 17.80 -5.73 -14.94
CA LEU A 220 17.01 -6.37 -16.00
C LEU A 220 16.76 -7.84 -15.69
N ARG A 221 17.77 -8.54 -15.21
CA ARG A 221 17.69 -9.95 -14.79
C ARG A 221 16.67 -10.17 -13.68
N ILE A 222 16.69 -9.34 -12.61
CA ILE A 222 15.72 -9.44 -11.51
C ILE A 222 14.32 -9.09 -12.00
N SER A 223 14.17 -8.06 -12.81
CA SER A 223 12.86 -7.63 -13.32
C SER A 223 12.24 -8.67 -14.23
N THR A 224 12.98 -9.26 -15.16
CA THR A 224 12.52 -10.33 -16.05
C THR A 224 12.18 -11.58 -15.27
N LYS A 225 13.00 -12.00 -14.30
CA LYS A 225 12.71 -13.12 -13.40
C LYS A 225 11.40 -12.93 -12.64
N ASN A 226 11.16 -11.73 -12.08
CA ASN A 226 9.93 -11.43 -11.36
C ASN A 226 8.70 -11.48 -12.27
N ILE A 227 8.80 -10.97 -13.51
CA ILE A 227 7.72 -11.03 -14.50
C ILE A 227 7.41 -12.48 -14.86
N LEU A 228 8.43 -13.28 -15.10
CA LEU A 228 8.27 -14.71 -15.41
C LEU A 228 7.63 -15.46 -14.24
N LEU A 229 8.10 -15.26 -13.00
CA LEU A 229 7.58 -15.95 -11.81
C LEU A 229 6.11 -15.61 -11.51
N ARG A 230 5.68 -14.38 -11.75
CA ARG A 230 4.27 -13.98 -11.54
C ARG A 230 3.30 -14.68 -12.50
N ASN A 231 3.76 -15.12 -13.65
CA ASN A 231 2.92 -15.63 -14.75
C ASN A 231 2.96 -17.15 -14.95
N ILE A 232 3.78 -17.89 -14.17
CA ILE A 232 3.97 -19.33 -14.31
C ILE A 232 2.70 -20.17 -14.03
N LYS A 233 1.65 -19.60 -13.43
CA LYS A 233 0.40 -20.33 -13.14
C LYS A 233 -0.47 -20.64 -14.38
N LEU A 234 -0.03 -20.37 -15.59
CA LEU A 234 -0.86 -20.48 -16.80
C LEU A 234 -0.19 -21.29 -17.91
N PRO A 235 -0.76 -22.44 -18.26
CA PRO A 235 -0.21 -23.34 -19.28
C PRO A 235 -0.60 -22.90 -20.71
N ASN A 236 -0.12 -21.75 -21.21
CA ASN A 236 -0.43 -21.36 -22.60
C ASN A 236 0.76 -20.71 -23.31
N ILE A 237 1.11 -21.25 -24.48
CA ILE A 237 2.09 -20.74 -25.43
C ILE A 237 1.88 -19.27 -25.78
N ILE A 238 0.62 -18.82 -25.88
CA ILE A 238 0.24 -17.44 -26.15
C ILE A 238 0.76 -16.48 -25.07
N LYS A 239 0.81 -16.89 -23.81
CA LYS A 239 1.35 -16.06 -22.72
C LYS A 239 2.86 -15.99 -22.70
N SER A 240 3.54 -17.05 -23.15
CA SER A 240 4.99 -17.00 -23.36
C SER A 240 5.35 -15.96 -24.43
N ILE A 241 4.57 -15.84 -25.49
CA ILE A 241 4.75 -14.81 -26.52
C ILE A 241 4.53 -13.39 -25.94
N PHE A 242 3.51 -13.22 -25.10
CA PHE A 242 3.24 -11.92 -24.45
C PHE A 242 4.36 -11.54 -23.44
N GLN A 243 4.92 -12.52 -22.75
CA GLN A 243 6.07 -12.35 -21.89
C GLN A 243 7.33 -11.92 -22.65
N PHE A 244 7.57 -12.51 -23.83
CA PHE A 244 8.65 -12.09 -24.72
C PHE A 244 8.50 -10.65 -25.17
N HIS A 245 7.28 -10.22 -25.53
CA HIS A 245 7.02 -8.84 -25.90
C HIS A 245 7.32 -7.86 -24.72
N MET A 246 6.92 -8.20 -23.50
CA MET A 246 7.26 -7.41 -22.32
C MET A 246 8.77 -7.37 -22.05
N ILE A 247 9.47 -8.48 -22.16
CA ILE A 247 10.94 -8.55 -22.01
C ILE A 247 11.62 -7.70 -23.07
N PHE A 248 11.14 -7.76 -24.31
CA PHE A 248 11.65 -6.97 -25.41
C PHE A 248 11.40 -5.45 -25.22
N SER A 249 10.25 -5.09 -24.69
CA SER A 249 9.92 -3.70 -24.34
C SER A 249 10.84 -3.15 -23.24
N ILE A 250 11.07 -3.90 -22.18
CA ILE A 250 11.96 -3.50 -21.07
C ILE A 250 13.42 -3.37 -21.53
N THR A 251 13.85 -4.23 -22.46
CA THR A 251 15.22 -4.21 -22.97
C THR A 251 15.43 -3.27 -24.14
N LYS A 252 14.37 -2.60 -24.63
CA LYS A 252 14.40 -1.78 -25.85
C LYS A 252 15.57 -0.79 -25.90
N ASN A 253 15.90 -0.21 -24.74
CA ASN A 253 16.93 0.83 -24.61
C ASN A 253 18.29 0.30 -24.06
N SER A 254 18.46 -1.00 -23.94
CA SER A 254 19.72 -1.58 -23.50
C SER A 254 20.66 -1.93 -24.66
N ASN A 255 21.97 -2.11 -24.38
CA ASN A 255 22.95 -2.54 -25.35
C ASN A 255 22.51 -3.91 -25.96
N ILE A 256 22.79 -4.12 -27.25
CA ILE A 256 22.39 -5.32 -27.98
C ILE A 256 22.89 -6.61 -27.32
N PHE A 257 24.11 -6.59 -26.76
CA PHE A 257 24.69 -7.70 -26.05
C PHE A 257 23.91 -8.05 -24.78
N ILE A 258 23.52 -7.02 -24.00
CA ILE A 258 22.70 -7.18 -22.80
C ILE A 258 21.32 -7.73 -23.16
N LYS A 259 20.72 -7.25 -24.26
CA LYS A 259 19.44 -7.79 -24.77
C LYS A 259 19.52 -9.29 -25.04
N LEU A 260 20.56 -9.71 -25.77
CA LEU A 260 20.74 -11.11 -26.11
C LEU A 260 20.94 -11.98 -24.87
N LEU A 261 21.72 -11.53 -23.89
CA LEU A 261 21.92 -12.24 -22.63
C LEU A 261 20.62 -12.38 -21.83
N VAL A 262 19.83 -11.32 -21.71
CA VAL A 262 18.55 -11.35 -20.97
C VAL A 262 17.53 -12.24 -21.67
N ILE A 263 17.48 -12.22 -23.01
CA ILE A 263 16.60 -13.10 -23.79
C ILE A 263 17.00 -14.56 -23.60
N LEU A 264 18.28 -14.87 -23.74
CA LEU A 264 18.82 -16.24 -23.59
C LEU A 264 18.52 -16.79 -22.18
N GLU A 265 18.82 -15.99 -21.13
CA GLU A 265 18.52 -16.37 -19.75
C GLU A 265 17.01 -16.55 -19.50
N SER A 266 16.18 -15.73 -20.14
CA SER A 266 14.72 -15.83 -20.05
C SER A 266 14.21 -17.14 -20.68
N ILE A 267 14.75 -17.53 -21.81
CA ILE A 267 14.44 -18.81 -22.49
C ILE A 267 14.83 -20.00 -21.59
N ILE A 268 16.03 -19.97 -21.03
CA ILE A 268 16.52 -21.01 -20.11
C ILE A 268 15.62 -21.13 -18.89
N ASN A 269 15.26 -20.01 -18.30
CA ASN A 269 14.36 -19.97 -17.13
C ASN A 269 12.96 -20.50 -17.46
N ILE A 270 12.38 -20.15 -18.62
CA ILE A 270 11.07 -20.66 -19.04
C ILE A 270 11.13 -22.18 -19.20
N PHE A 271 12.18 -22.69 -19.86
CA PHE A 271 12.36 -24.14 -20.07
C PHE A 271 12.51 -24.86 -18.72
N TRP A 272 13.34 -24.36 -17.81
CA TRP A 272 13.56 -24.93 -16.48
C TRP A 272 12.30 -24.97 -15.63
N TYR A 273 11.55 -23.89 -15.60
CA TYR A 273 10.30 -23.84 -14.84
C TYR A 273 9.19 -24.69 -15.45
N SER A 274 9.14 -24.81 -16.77
CA SER A 274 8.21 -25.73 -17.45
C SER A 274 8.52 -27.19 -17.10
N LEU A 275 9.79 -27.55 -17.03
CA LEU A 275 10.24 -28.89 -16.63
C LEU A 275 9.87 -29.19 -15.18
N LEU A 276 10.13 -28.25 -14.26
CA LEU A 276 9.78 -28.37 -12.83
C LEU A 276 8.28 -28.48 -12.60
N PHE A 277 7.48 -27.77 -13.39
CA PHE A 277 6.02 -27.85 -13.32
C PHE A 277 5.50 -29.20 -13.77
N THR A 278 6.04 -29.73 -14.90
CA THR A 278 5.67 -31.03 -15.42
C THR A 278 6.05 -32.18 -14.45
N LEU A 279 7.17 -32.05 -13.75
CA LEU A 279 7.61 -33.02 -12.74
C LEU A 279 6.74 -32.96 -11.46
N LYS A 280 6.23 -31.78 -11.07
CA LYS A 280 5.33 -31.65 -9.92
C LYS A 280 3.89 -32.08 -10.20
N SER A 281 3.41 -32.01 -11.43
CA SER A 281 2.07 -32.46 -11.81
C SER A 281 1.94 -33.98 -11.94
N LYS A 282 3.04 -34.70 -11.91
CA LYS A 282 3.09 -36.19 -11.96
C LYS A 282 3.23 -36.86 -10.57
N LYS A 283 3.27 -36.05 -9.50
CA LYS A 283 3.13 -36.48 -8.10
C LYS A 283 1.78 -36.01 -7.52
#